data_7ed0000edbb966098789d742a7992d39
#
_entry.id   7ed0000edbb966098789d742a7992d39
#
_cell.length_a   1.000
_cell.length_b   1.000
_cell.length_c   1.000
_cell.angle_alpha   90.00
_cell.angle_beta   90.00
_cell.angle_gamma   90.00
#
_symmetry.space_group_name_H-M   'P 1'
#
loop_
_entity.id
_entity.type
_entity.pdbx_description
1 polymer ?
#
loop_
_entity_poly.entity_id
_entity_poly.type
_entity_poly.pdbx_seq_one_letter_code
_entity_poly.pdbx_strand_id
1 'polypeptide(L)'
;VGSDLANMINEAAINAVKNGRKFVNQSDLFEAFELVAVGGKEKKDRVMSDKERKIVSYHEVGHALVSALQKNTEPVQKITIVPRTMGALGYTLQTPEEEKYLETKDELLAKITTFMAGRAAEVLVFHSATSGAANDIENATKIARAMVTMYGMSDTFGMMCLATVENQYLDGRAGLICGEDTAGQIDKEVLSIINNSYNEAMQMLTENREILDHTVSYTHLTLPTK
;
A
#
# COMPACT_ATOMS: atom_id res chain seq x y z
N VAL A 1 -4.80 -9.27 -16.38
CA VAL A 1 -5.00 -9.31 -17.84
C VAL A 1 -4.41 -10.60 -18.40
N GLY A 2 -4.84 -11.08 -19.60
CA GLY A 2 -4.34 -12.33 -20.20
C GLY A 2 -2.81 -12.35 -20.38
N SER A 3 -2.19 -11.21 -20.66
CA SER A 3 -0.73 -11.06 -20.73
C SER A 3 -0.04 -11.36 -19.40
N ASP A 4 -0.63 -10.94 -18.28
CA ASP A 4 -0.05 -11.15 -16.96
C ASP A 4 -0.11 -12.63 -16.56
N LEU A 5 -1.21 -13.31 -16.91
CA LEU A 5 -1.33 -14.75 -16.72
C LEU A 5 -0.30 -15.51 -17.54
N ALA A 6 -0.12 -15.14 -18.82
CA ALA A 6 0.90 -15.75 -19.68
C ALA A 6 2.31 -15.52 -19.13
N ASN A 7 2.60 -14.30 -18.65
CA ASN A 7 3.87 -13.99 -18.02
C ASN A 7 4.09 -14.80 -16.72
N MET A 8 3.07 -14.91 -15.88
CA MET A 8 3.12 -15.71 -14.66
C MET A 8 3.42 -17.18 -14.92
N ILE A 9 2.77 -17.80 -15.92
CA ILE A 9 3.04 -19.19 -16.29
C ILE A 9 4.47 -19.36 -16.82
N ASN A 10 4.95 -18.40 -17.61
CA ASN A 10 6.32 -18.42 -18.14
C ASN A 10 7.36 -18.30 -17.00
N GLU A 11 7.18 -17.37 -16.07
CA GLU A 11 8.07 -17.23 -14.91
C GLU A 11 8.03 -18.47 -14.00
N ALA A 12 6.85 -19.10 -13.81
CA ALA A 12 6.73 -20.34 -13.07
C ALA A 12 7.50 -21.50 -13.73
N ALA A 13 7.44 -21.60 -15.07
CA ALA A 13 8.20 -22.60 -15.82
C ALA A 13 9.71 -22.36 -15.70
N ILE A 14 10.16 -21.09 -15.78
CA ILE A 14 11.57 -20.72 -15.58
C ILE A 14 12.03 -21.13 -14.16
N ASN A 15 11.20 -20.90 -13.16
CA ASN A 15 11.50 -21.25 -11.77
C ASN A 15 11.62 -22.76 -11.58
N ALA A 16 10.72 -23.54 -12.13
CA ALA A 16 10.77 -25.00 -12.11
C ALA A 16 12.08 -25.53 -12.71
N VAL A 17 12.48 -25.02 -13.89
CA VAL A 17 13.74 -25.41 -14.55
C VAL A 17 14.97 -25.02 -13.73
N LYS A 18 15.00 -23.83 -13.15
CA LYS A 18 16.10 -23.40 -12.24
C LYS A 18 16.28 -24.32 -11.04
N ASN A 19 15.17 -24.88 -10.54
CA ASN A 19 15.17 -25.84 -9.44
C ASN A 19 15.34 -27.29 -9.90
N GLY A 20 15.77 -27.53 -11.15
CA GLY A 20 16.05 -28.86 -11.70
C GLY A 20 14.81 -29.72 -11.98
N ARG A 21 13.61 -29.13 -12.02
CA ARG A 21 12.35 -29.83 -12.23
C ARG A 21 11.86 -29.71 -13.68
N LYS A 22 11.15 -30.71 -14.15
CA LYS A 22 10.56 -30.76 -15.49
C LYS A 22 9.09 -30.40 -15.54
N PHE A 23 8.50 -30.07 -14.38
CA PHE A 23 7.09 -29.69 -14.24
C PHE A 23 6.97 -28.52 -13.26
N VAL A 24 5.98 -27.68 -13.51
CA VAL A 24 5.61 -26.57 -12.62
C VAL A 24 4.79 -27.11 -11.44
N ASN A 25 5.08 -26.64 -10.24
CA ASN A 25 4.29 -26.93 -9.05
C ASN A 25 3.64 -25.66 -8.49
N GLN A 26 2.83 -25.80 -7.44
CA GLN A 26 2.11 -24.71 -6.82
C GLN A 26 3.05 -23.60 -6.27
N SER A 27 4.21 -23.98 -5.73
CA SER A 27 5.16 -22.99 -5.23
C SER A 27 5.76 -22.11 -6.33
N ASP A 28 5.99 -22.69 -7.54
CA ASP A 28 6.47 -21.92 -8.68
C ASP A 28 5.44 -20.89 -9.16
N LEU A 29 4.15 -21.27 -9.11
CA LEU A 29 3.05 -20.37 -9.44
C LEU A 29 2.93 -19.24 -8.42
N PHE A 30 3.07 -19.51 -7.13
CA PHE A 30 3.05 -18.47 -6.10
C PHE A 30 4.23 -17.51 -6.24
N GLU A 31 5.46 -18.00 -6.45
CA GLU A 31 6.62 -17.14 -6.69
C GLU A 31 6.45 -16.29 -7.96
N ALA A 32 5.93 -16.88 -9.03
CA ALA A 32 5.66 -16.17 -10.28
C ALA A 32 4.56 -15.10 -10.10
N PHE A 33 3.48 -15.42 -9.37
CA PHE A 33 2.45 -14.45 -9.03
C PHE A 33 3.02 -13.26 -8.26
N GLU A 34 3.81 -13.50 -7.24
CA GLU A 34 4.46 -12.42 -6.47
C GLU A 34 5.39 -11.57 -7.32
N LEU A 35 6.14 -12.21 -8.23
CA LEU A 35 7.02 -11.49 -9.17
C LEU A 35 6.24 -10.58 -10.11
N VAL A 36 5.11 -11.04 -10.64
CA VAL A 36 4.29 -10.29 -11.62
C VAL A 36 3.41 -9.25 -10.92
N ALA A 37 2.78 -9.60 -9.79
CA ALA A 37 1.82 -8.73 -9.10
C ALA A 37 2.50 -7.63 -8.26
N VAL A 38 3.59 -7.98 -7.55
CA VAL A 38 4.27 -7.04 -6.62
C VAL A 38 5.50 -6.40 -7.25
N GLY A 39 6.08 -7.04 -8.26
CA GLY A 39 7.30 -6.61 -8.93
C GLY A 39 8.57 -6.93 -8.16
N GLY A 40 9.61 -7.36 -8.90
CA GLY A 40 10.93 -7.64 -8.35
C GLY A 40 11.07 -9.00 -7.64
N LYS A 41 12.29 -9.52 -7.68
CA LYS A 41 12.67 -10.79 -7.02
C LYS A 41 13.08 -10.52 -5.57
N GLU A 42 12.96 -11.54 -4.74
CA GLU A 42 13.52 -11.48 -3.39
C GLU A 42 15.02 -11.17 -3.43
N LYS A 43 15.44 -10.20 -2.63
CA LYS A 43 16.88 -9.92 -2.44
C LYS A 43 17.42 -10.84 -1.37
N LYS A 44 18.12 -11.89 -1.79
CA LYS A 44 18.78 -12.84 -0.88
C LYS A 44 20.03 -12.26 -0.20
N ASP A 45 20.59 -11.18 -0.75
CA ASP A 45 21.89 -10.61 -0.33
C ASP A 45 21.75 -9.40 0.61
N ARG A 46 20.55 -8.91 0.87
CA ARG A 46 20.32 -7.77 1.77
C ARG A 46 19.91 -8.24 3.15
N VAL A 47 20.87 -8.22 4.06
CA VAL A 47 20.62 -8.47 5.49
C VAL A 47 20.15 -7.15 6.10
N MET A 48 18.84 -7.06 6.43
CA MET A 48 18.34 -5.98 7.27
C MET A 48 18.85 -6.17 8.70
N SER A 49 19.20 -5.07 9.37
CA SER A 49 19.45 -5.10 10.81
C SER A 49 18.19 -5.52 11.57
N ASP A 50 18.34 -6.12 12.75
CA ASP A 50 17.19 -6.52 13.57
C ASP A 50 16.28 -5.32 13.92
N LYS A 51 16.88 -4.13 14.08
CA LYS A 51 16.15 -2.89 14.31
C LYS A 51 15.29 -2.52 13.09
N GLU A 52 15.86 -2.52 11.89
CA GLU A 52 15.12 -2.23 10.65
C GLU A 52 14.04 -3.26 10.40
N ARG A 53 14.35 -4.55 10.58
CA ARG A 53 13.40 -5.64 10.45
C ARG A 53 12.19 -5.45 11.36
N LYS A 54 12.42 -5.06 12.62
CA LYS A 54 11.36 -4.79 13.57
C LYS A 54 10.51 -3.59 13.14
N ILE A 55 11.12 -2.50 12.66
CA ILE A 55 10.39 -1.32 12.17
C ILE A 55 9.53 -1.69 10.97
N VAL A 56 10.08 -2.38 9.97
CA VAL A 56 9.34 -2.82 8.78
C VAL A 56 8.20 -3.77 9.16
N SER A 57 8.42 -4.68 10.13
CA SER A 57 7.35 -5.58 10.60
C SER A 57 6.16 -4.82 11.17
N TYR A 58 6.39 -3.83 12.02
CA TYR A 58 5.32 -2.99 12.56
C TYR A 58 4.63 -2.15 11.49
N HIS A 59 5.38 -1.64 10.53
CA HIS A 59 4.87 -0.88 9.39
C HIS A 59 3.89 -1.73 8.57
N GLU A 60 4.32 -2.90 8.10
CA GLU A 60 3.49 -3.78 7.26
C GLU A 60 2.29 -4.38 8.03
N VAL A 61 2.50 -4.78 9.29
CA VAL A 61 1.39 -5.26 10.12
C VAL A 61 0.44 -4.12 10.44
N GLY A 62 0.91 -2.89 10.55
CA GLY A 62 0.08 -1.69 10.71
C GLY A 62 -0.90 -1.54 9.56
N HIS A 63 -0.42 -1.61 8.30
CA HIS A 63 -1.27 -1.60 7.12
C HIS A 63 -2.32 -2.72 7.13
N ALA A 64 -1.86 -3.94 7.39
CA ALA A 64 -2.72 -5.12 7.40
C ALA A 64 -3.81 -5.06 8.49
N LEU A 65 -3.45 -4.65 9.70
CA LEU A 65 -4.38 -4.58 10.82
C LEU A 65 -5.44 -3.50 10.60
N VAL A 66 -5.04 -2.29 10.21
CA VAL A 66 -5.98 -1.21 9.93
C VAL A 66 -6.91 -1.57 8.77
N SER A 67 -6.38 -2.20 7.70
CA SER A 67 -7.22 -2.72 6.64
C SER A 67 -8.23 -3.74 7.14
N ALA A 68 -7.80 -4.73 7.94
CA ALA A 68 -8.68 -5.78 8.44
C ALA A 68 -9.77 -5.26 9.41
N LEU A 69 -9.52 -4.14 10.10
CA LEU A 69 -10.48 -3.52 11.02
C LEU A 69 -11.53 -2.65 10.32
N GLN A 70 -11.27 -2.21 9.09
CA GLN A 70 -12.18 -1.40 8.30
C GLN A 70 -13.16 -2.26 7.50
N LYS A 71 -14.35 -1.72 7.20
CA LYS A 71 -15.39 -2.43 6.43
C LYS A 71 -15.24 -2.28 4.92
N ASN A 72 -14.60 -1.20 4.47
CA ASN A 72 -14.57 -0.77 3.07
C ASN A 72 -13.17 -0.97 2.47
N THR A 73 -12.50 -2.05 2.84
CA THR A 73 -11.16 -2.42 2.38
C THR A 73 -11.14 -3.83 1.80
N GLU A 74 -10.16 -4.09 0.97
CA GLU A 74 -9.93 -5.41 0.40
C GLU A 74 -9.30 -6.36 1.46
N PRO A 75 -9.63 -7.66 1.41
CA PRO A 75 -9.10 -8.62 2.38
C PRO A 75 -7.57 -8.76 2.25
N VAL A 76 -6.91 -8.82 3.40
CA VAL A 76 -5.47 -9.05 3.48
C VAL A 76 -5.17 -10.51 3.23
N GLN A 77 -4.41 -10.80 2.18
CA GLN A 77 -4.01 -12.17 1.80
C GLN A 77 -2.64 -12.56 2.35
N LYS A 78 -1.71 -11.62 2.40
CA LYS A 78 -0.33 -11.90 2.82
C LYS A 78 0.36 -10.65 3.36
N ILE A 79 1.16 -10.85 4.40
CA ILE A 79 2.11 -9.86 4.90
C ILE A 79 3.50 -10.44 4.75
N THR A 80 4.46 -9.67 4.26
CA THR A 80 5.86 -10.09 4.16
C THR A 80 6.81 -8.92 4.43
N ILE A 81 7.93 -9.24 5.05
CA ILE A 81 9.03 -8.29 5.31
C ILE A 81 10.30 -8.70 4.54
N VAL A 82 10.15 -9.50 3.51
CA VAL A 82 11.26 -9.91 2.64
C VAL A 82 11.55 -8.81 1.62
N PRO A 83 12.76 -8.23 1.64
CA PRO A 83 13.12 -7.17 0.70
C PRO A 83 13.08 -7.62 -0.76
N ARG A 84 12.61 -6.74 -1.65
CA ARG A 84 12.54 -7.02 -3.08
C ARG A 84 13.47 -6.12 -3.90
N THR A 85 13.76 -6.53 -5.13
CA THR A 85 14.72 -5.85 -6.02
C THR A 85 14.27 -4.45 -6.42
N MET A 86 12.97 -4.14 -6.39
CA MET A 86 12.43 -2.81 -6.71
C MET A 86 12.36 -1.85 -5.52
N GLY A 87 13.05 -2.17 -4.41
CA GLY A 87 13.24 -1.24 -3.30
C GLY A 87 12.25 -1.41 -2.14
N ALA A 88 11.19 -2.18 -2.29
CA ALA A 88 10.28 -2.51 -1.19
C ALA A 88 11.01 -3.34 -0.13
N LEU A 89 10.89 -2.97 1.14
CA LEU A 89 11.44 -3.68 2.29
C LEU A 89 10.48 -4.74 2.84
N GLY A 90 9.20 -4.58 2.53
CA GLY A 90 8.11 -5.48 2.82
C GLY A 90 6.92 -5.11 1.93
N TYR A 91 5.82 -5.83 2.05
CA TYR A 91 4.54 -5.46 1.47
C TYR A 91 3.39 -6.21 2.12
N THR A 92 2.23 -5.58 2.11
CA THR A 92 0.95 -6.19 2.44
C THR A 92 0.16 -6.41 1.16
N LEU A 93 -0.16 -7.67 0.85
CA LEU A 93 -0.94 -8.03 -0.33
C LEU A 93 -2.42 -8.04 0.02
N GLN A 94 -3.18 -7.22 -0.68
CA GLN A 94 -4.64 -7.20 -0.67
C GLN A 94 -5.13 -7.62 -2.04
N THR A 95 -6.19 -8.41 -2.09
CA THR A 95 -6.74 -8.89 -3.36
C THR A 95 -8.24 -8.59 -3.38
N PRO A 96 -8.74 -7.85 -4.37
CA PRO A 96 -10.17 -7.64 -4.55
C PRO A 96 -10.91 -8.98 -4.67
N GLU A 97 -12.02 -9.12 -3.99
CA GLU A 97 -12.90 -10.30 -4.14
C GLU A 97 -13.69 -10.24 -5.44
N GLU A 98 -13.96 -9.04 -5.94
CA GLU A 98 -14.71 -8.79 -7.18
C GLU A 98 -14.00 -7.75 -8.04
N GLU A 99 -14.19 -7.81 -9.38
CA GLU A 99 -13.76 -6.73 -10.27
C GLU A 99 -14.57 -5.48 -10.00
N LYS A 100 -13.90 -4.42 -9.55
CA LYS A 100 -14.52 -3.18 -9.16
C LYS A 100 -13.99 -2.03 -10.01
N TYR A 101 -14.91 -1.33 -10.68
CA TYR A 101 -14.58 -0.20 -11.56
C TYR A 101 -14.88 1.17 -10.95
N LEU A 102 -15.68 1.20 -9.88
CA LEU A 102 -16.08 2.42 -9.21
C LEU A 102 -15.73 2.32 -7.72
N GLU A 103 -15.20 3.40 -7.17
CA GLU A 103 -14.87 3.52 -5.76
C GLU A 103 -15.70 4.65 -5.13
N THR A 104 -16.27 4.37 -3.98
CA THR A 104 -17.03 5.35 -3.20
C THR A 104 -16.10 6.26 -2.38
N LYS A 105 -16.62 7.39 -1.88
CA LYS A 105 -15.87 8.29 -0.98
C LYS A 105 -15.34 7.53 0.24
N ASP A 106 -16.15 6.66 0.83
CA ASP A 106 -15.79 5.90 2.03
C ASP A 106 -14.68 4.88 1.75
N GLU A 107 -14.68 4.25 0.59
CA GLU A 107 -13.61 3.32 0.18
C GLU A 107 -12.29 4.04 -0.07
N LEU A 108 -12.33 5.21 -0.69
CA LEU A 108 -11.14 6.02 -0.89
C LEU A 108 -10.57 6.53 0.43
N LEU A 109 -11.42 6.95 1.37
CA LEU A 109 -10.98 7.32 2.73
C LEU A 109 -10.38 6.13 3.47
N ALA A 110 -10.99 4.95 3.40
CA ALA A 110 -10.46 3.74 3.99
C ALA A 110 -9.08 3.35 3.41
N LYS A 111 -8.88 3.54 2.09
CA LYS A 111 -7.57 3.36 1.46
C LYS A 111 -6.54 4.36 2.00
N ILE A 112 -6.89 5.64 2.12
CA ILE A 112 -5.99 6.65 2.69
C ILE A 112 -5.62 6.29 4.12
N THR A 113 -6.60 5.89 4.95
CA THR A 113 -6.38 5.46 6.33
C THR A 113 -5.44 4.26 6.39
N THR A 114 -5.61 3.29 5.48
CA THR A 114 -4.70 2.14 5.35
C THR A 114 -3.28 2.57 4.98
N PHE A 115 -3.10 3.49 4.02
CA PHE A 115 -1.77 4.03 3.67
C PHE A 115 -1.10 4.76 4.85
N MET A 116 -1.88 5.46 5.68
CA MET A 116 -1.32 6.16 6.86
C MET A 116 -0.93 5.21 8.00
N ALA A 117 -1.44 3.99 8.00
CA ALA A 117 -1.29 3.04 9.10
C ALA A 117 0.16 2.59 9.34
N GLY A 118 0.96 2.40 8.28
CA GLY A 118 2.38 2.09 8.43
C GLY A 118 3.13 3.14 9.23
N ARG A 119 2.94 4.41 8.88
CA ARG A 119 3.50 5.55 9.62
C ARG A 119 2.95 5.64 11.04
N ALA A 120 1.65 5.42 11.23
CA ALA A 120 1.04 5.45 12.55
C ALA A 120 1.62 4.35 13.45
N ALA A 121 1.85 3.14 12.94
CA ALA A 121 2.48 2.05 13.67
C ALA A 121 3.93 2.37 14.08
N GLU A 122 4.73 2.96 13.18
CA GLU A 122 6.10 3.41 13.50
C GLU A 122 6.10 4.41 14.66
N VAL A 123 5.26 5.44 14.58
CA VAL A 123 5.18 6.49 15.61
C VAL A 123 4.66 5.95 16.93
N LEU A 124 3.63 5.11 16.90
CA LEU A 124 3.03 4.49 18.08
C LEU A 124 4.03 3.63 18.87
N VAL A 125 4.90 2.90 18.16
CA VAL A 125 5.78 1.90 18.79
C VAL A 125 7.16 2.44 19.08
N PHE A 126 7.73 3.21 18.15
CA PHE A 126 9.12 3.66 18.22
C PHE A 126 9.26 5.15 18.55
N HIS A 127 8.14 5.88 18.65
CA HIS A 127 8.12 7.34 18.83
C HIS A 127 9.00 8.09 17.82
N SER A 128 9.11 7.53 16.63
CA SER A 128 9.97 8.03 15.55
C SER A 128 9.35 7.73 14.21
N ALA A 129 9.67 8.54 13.21
CA ALA A 129 9.23 8.41 11.84
C ALA A 129 10.43 8.05 10.95
N THR A 130 10.25 7.11 10.02
CA THR A 130 11.28 6.74 9.05
C THR A 130 10.94 7.22 7.64
N SER A 131 11.89 7.15 6.72
CA SER A 131 11.62 7.42 5.29
C SER A 131 10.81 6.32 4.60
N GLY A 132 10.55 5.18 5.26
CA GLY A 132 9.87 4.03 4.67
C GLY A 132 8.45 4.33 4.17
N ALA A 133 7.71 5.19 4.86
CA ALA A 133 6.35 5.57 4.49
C ALA A 133 6.23 6.59 3.34
N ALA A 134 7.33 6.93 2.64
CA ALA A 134 7.29 7.99 1.62
C ALA A 134 6.31 7.67 0.48
N ASN A 135 6.31 6.44 -0.02
CA ASN A 135 5.41 6.01 -1.09
C ASN A 135 3.94 5.98 -0.65
N ASP A 136 3.67 5.57 0.58
CA ASP A 136 2.32 5.52 1.13
C ASP A 136 1.74 6.93 1.27
N ILE A 137 2.54 7.87 1.78
CA ILE A 137 2.17 9.28 1.90
C ILE A 137 1.92 9.89 0.52
N GLU A 138 2.75 9.58 -0.47
CA GLU A 138 2.56 10.03 -1.85
C GLU A 138 1.24 9.51 -2.44
N ASN A 139 0.96 8.22 -2.31
CA ASN A 139 -0.25 7.60 -2.82
C ASN A 139 -1.51 8.12 -2.10
N ALA A 140 -1.49 8.23 -0.78
CA ALA A 140 -2.56 8.83 0.00
C ALA A 140 -2.84 10.27 -0.45
N THR A 141 -1.79 11.09 -0.66
CA THR A 141 -1.92 12.47 -1.13
C THR A 141 -2.52 12.54 -2.52
N LYS A 142 -2.12 11.65 -3.44
CA LYS A 142 -2.70 11.58 -4.79
C LYS A 142 -4.20 11.27 -4.75
N ILE A 143 -4.60 10.30 -3.93
CA ILE A 143 -6.02 9.93 -3.78
C ILE A 143 -6.81 11.10 -3.18
N ALA A 144 -6.36 11.67 -2.07
CA ALA A 144 -7.02 12.79 -1.41
C ALA A 144 -7.17 14.00 -2.36
N ARG A 145 -6.13 14.30 -3.14
CA ARG A 145 -6.16 15.37 -4.14
C ARG A 145 -7.18 15.07 -5.26
N ALA A 146 -7.22 13.85 -5.77
CA ALA A 146 -8.19 13.44 -6.78
C ALA A 146 -9.64 13.52 -6.26
N MET A 147 -9.90 13.13 -5.02
CA MET A 147 -11.20 13.26 -4.36
C MET A 147 -11.68 14.70 -4.35
N VAL A 148 -10.79 15.64 -4.00
CA VAL A 148 -11.12 17.07 -3.89
C VAL A 148 -11.24 17.72 -5.27
N THR A 149 -10.34 17.40 -6.22
CA THR A 149 -10.22 18.17 -7.47
C THR A 149 -10.91 17.55 -8.68
N MET A 150 -11.13 16.23 -8.69
CA MET A 150 -11.59 15.51 -9.88
C MET A 150 -12.93 14.75 -9.67
N TYR A 151 -13.13 14.16 -8.48
CA TYR A 151 -14.26 13.26 -8.27
C TYR A 151 -15.50 13.92 -7.67
N GLY A 152 -15.44 15.24 -7.37
CA GLY A 152 -16.56 15.95 -6.76
C GLY A 152 -16.92 15.43 -5.35
N MET A 153 -15.94 14.91 -4.61
CA MET A 153 -16.12 14.34 -3.27
C MET A 153 -15.76 15.30 -2.14
N SER A 154 -15.45 16.55 -2.49
CA SER A 154 -15.17 17.63 -1.55
C SER A 154 -16.46 18.19 -0.94
N ASP A 155 -16.45 18.42 0.36
CA ASP A 155 -17.55 19.10 1.03
C ASP A 155 -17.49 20.63 0.82
N THR A 156 -16.30 21.16 0.53
CA THR A 156 -16.06 22.59 0.28
C THR A 156 -16.40 23.00 -1.16
N PHE A 157 -15.97 22.20 -2.13
CA PHE A 157 -16.09 22.53 -3.56
C PHE A 157 -17.24 21.81 -4.27
N GLY A 158 -17.85 20.82 -3.61
CA GLY A 158 -18.95 20.04 -4.19
C GLY A 158 -18.53 19.35 -5.50
N MET A 159 -19.37 19.51 -6.53
CA MET A 159 -19.15 18.87 -7.85
C MET A 159 -18.32 19.74 -8.81
N MET A 160 -17.50 20.64 -8.30
CA MET A 160 -16.65 21.48 -9.14
C MET A 160 -15.40 20.69 -9.58
N CYS A 161 -15.14 20.65 -10.88
CA CYS A 161 -13.90 20.11 -11.43
C CYS A 161 -12.80 21.16 -11.33
N LEU A 162 -11.75 20.89 -10.57
CA LEU A 162 -10.67 21.83 -10.26
C LEU A 162 -9.33 21.43 -10.89
N ALA A 163 -9.27 20.24 -11.49
CA ALA A 163 -8.09 19.76 -12.20
C ALA A 163 -8.48 18.97 -13.45
N THR A 164 -7.70 19.13 -14.51
CA THR A 164 -7.84 18.35 -15.75
C THR A 164 -6.52 17.67 -16.11
N VAL A 165 -6.60 16.50 -16.73
CA VAL A 165 -5.43 15.83 -17.28
C VAL A 165 -5.10 16.46 -18.63
N GLU A 166 -4.10 17.34 -18.68
CA GLU A 166 -3.76 18.10 -19.88
C GLU A 166 -3.18 17.24 -21.01
N ASN A 167 -2.52 16.13 -20.69
CA ASN A 167 -1.91 15.26 -21.70
C ASN A 167 -1.84 13.81 -21.24
N GLN A 168 -2.89 13.04 -21.55
CA GLN A 168 -2.97 11.63 -21.21
C GLN A 168 -1.87 10.78 -21.87
N TYR A 169 -1.26 11.27 -22.96
CA TYR A 169 -0.25 10.55 -23.73
C TYR A 169 1.20 10.91 -23.39
N LEU A 170 1.46 12.03 -22.69
CA LEU A 170 2.83 12.48 -22.37
C LEU A 170 3.24 12.15 -20.94
N ASP A 171 2.51 12.62 -19.95
CA ASP A 171 2.89 12.42 -18.55
C ASP A 171 1.72 12.15 -17.60
N GLY A 172 0.49 12.23 -18.07
CA GLY A 172 -0.72 11.96 -17.28
C GLY A 172 -0.90 12.88 -16.07
N ARG A 173 -0.18 14.00 -15.99
CA ARG A 173 -0.27 14.93 -14.86
C ARG A 173 -1.55 15.74 -14.95
N ALA A 174 -2.27 15.80 -13.83
CA ALA A 174 -3.41 16.69 -13.68
C ALA A 174 -2.91 18.12 -13.38
N GLY A 175 -3.25 19.06 -14.27
CA GLY A 175 -3.06 20.49 -14.03
C GLY A 175 -4.25 21.08 -13.29
N LEU A 176 -4.01 21.98 -12.31
CA LEU A 176 -5.06 22.73 -11.66
C LEU A 176 -5.60 23.81 -12.61
N ILE A 177 -6.94 23.92 -12.67
CA ILE A 177 -7.66 24.93 -13.48
C ILE A 177 -8.41 25.92 -12.59
N CYS A 178 -7.82 26.32 -11.50
CA CYS A 178 -8.39 27.24 -10.51
C CYS A 178 -7.40 28.36 -10.14
N GLY A 179 -7.91 29.43 -9.52
CA GLY A 179 -7.08 30.53 -9.01
C GLY A 179 -6.26 30.13 -7.78
N GLU A 180 -5.24 30.93 -7.45
CA GLU A 180 -4.29 30.68 -6.34
C GLU A 180 -4.99 30.52 -4.98
N ASP A 181 -6.00 31.34 -4.69
CA ASP A 181 -6.77 31.22 -3.43
C ASP A 181 -7.49 29.88 -3.31
N THR A 182 -8.05 29.39 -4.42
CA THR A 182 -8.71 28.08 -4.48
C THR A 182 -7.67 26.96 -4.34
N ALA A 183 -6.52 27.07 -4.97
CA ALA A 183 -5.42 26.11 -4.83
C ALA A 183 -4.98 25.99 -3.37
N GLY A 184 -4.85 27.12 -2.65
CA GLY A 184 -4.55 27.12 -1.22
C GLY A 184 -5.65 26.46 -0.34
N GLN A 185 -6.92 26.57 -0.74
CA GLN A 185 -8.01 25.88 -0.05
C GLN A 185 -8.00 24.38 -0.33
N ILE A 186 -7.70 23.95 -1.58
CA ILE A 186 -7.51 22.54 -1.95
C ILE A 186 -6.42 21.92 -1.07
N ASP A 187 -5.27 22.57 -0.93
CA ASP A 187 -4.17 22.06 -0.11
C ASP A 187 -4.56 21.90 1.36
N LYS A 188 -5.34 22.83 1.92
CA LYS A 188 -5.86 22.72 3.29
C LYS A 188 -6.82 21.55 3.45
N GLU A 189 -7.72 21.33 2.49
CA GLU A 189 -8.68 20.22 2.55
C GLU A 189 -7.97 18.87 2.39
N VAL A 190 -7.02 18.75 1.45
CA VAL A 190 -6.18 17.56 1.29
C VAL A 190 -5.42 17.25 2.58
N LEU A 191 -4.79 18.26 3.20
CA LEU A 191 -4.09 18.09 4.47
C LEU A 191 -5.04 17.64 5.59
N SER A 192 -6.26 18.17 5.63
CA SER A 192 -7.28 17.76 6.60
C SER A 192 -7.67 16.29 6.42
N ILE A 193 -7.90 15.83 5.18
CA ILE A 193 -8.20 14.43 4.87
C ILE A 193 -7.06 13.52 5.37
N ILE A 194 -5.82 13.83 5.01
CA ILE A 194 -4.65 13.05 5.41
C ILE A 194 -4.51 12.98 6.94
N ASN A 195 -4.64 14.13 7.63
CA ASN A 195 -4.53 14.15 9.09
C ASN A 195 -5.65 13.38 9.79
N ASN A 196 -6.89 13.48 9.30
CA ASN A 196 -8.01 12.73 9.86
C ASN A 196 -7.80 11.22 9.68
N SER A 197 -7.41 10.78 8.48
CA SER A 197 -7.10 9.38 8.20
C SER A 197 -5.91 8.86 9.02
N TYR A 198 -4.87 9.68 9.23
CA TYR A 198 -3.76 9.33 10.11
C TYR A 198 -4.21 9.16 11.57
N ASN A 199 -5.02 10.08 12.08
CA ASN A 199 -5.54 10.01 13.45
C ASN A 199 -6.45 8.79 13.64
N GLU A 200 -7.27 8.46 12.65
CA GLU A 200 -8.13 7.27 12.66
C GLU A 200 -7.27 5.99 12.69
N ALA A 201 -6.25 5.90 11.85
CA ALA A 201 -5.31 4.77 11.86
C ALA A 201 -4.58 4.66 13.21
N MET A 202 -4.13 5.78 13.78
CA MET A 202 -3.48 5.83 15.09
C MET A 202 -4.41 5.34 16.20
N GLN A 203 -5.68 5.75 16.17
CA GLN A 203 -6.68 5.30 17.15
C GLN A 203 -6.91 3.79 17.02
N MET A 204 -7.16 3.27 15.82
CA MET A 204 -7.36 1.83 15.58
C MET A 204 -6.18 1.00 16.08
N LEU A 205 -4.95 1.43 15.80
CA LEU A 205 -3.75 0.72 16.24
C LEU A 205 -3.55 0.80 17.76
N THR A 206 -3.91 1.92 18.39
CA THR A 206 -3.80 2.09 19.84
C THR A 206 -4.79 1.18 20.55
N GLU A 207 -6.04 1.14 20.10
CA GLU A 207 -7.10 0.29 20.66
C GLU A 207 -6.83 -1.20 20.46
N ASN A 208 -6.08 -1.57 19.41
CA ASN A 208 -5.74 -2.96 19.09
C ASN A 208 -4.24 -3.27 19.24
N ARG A 209 -3.57 -2.60 20.17
CA ARG A 209 -2.13 -2.71 20.39
C ARG A 209 -1.66 -4.15 20.65
N GLU A 210 -2.40 -4.92 21.41
CA GLU A 210 -2.05 -6.31 21.72
C GLU A 210 -2.07 -7.18 20.45
N ILE A 211 -3.05 -6.97 19.55
CA ILE A 211 -3.15 -7.69 18.29
C ILE A 211 -1.97 -7.30 17.38
N LEU A 212 -1.62 -6.01 17.32
CA LEU A 212 -0.47 -5.51 16.58
C LEU A 212 0.82 -6.21 17.03
N ASP A 213 1.12 -6.18 18.34
CA ASP A 213 2.34 -6.76 18.90
C ASP A 213 2.40 -8.29 18.70
N HIS A 214 1.27 -8.98 18.86
CA HIS A 214 1.18 -10.43 18.65
C HIS A 214 1.43 -10.79 17.18
N THR A 215 0.80 -10.09 16.24
CA THR A 215 0.94 -10.34 14.80
C THR A 215 2.38 -10.06 14.33
N VAL A 216 3.00 -8.99 14.82
CA VAL A 216 4.41 -8.70 14.55
C VAL A 216 5.32 -9.81 15.05
N SER A 217 5.08 -10.36 16.25
CA SER A 217 5.89 -11.46 16.77
C SER A 217 5.85 -12.68 15.86
N TYR A 218 4.69 -12.98 15.26
CA TYR A 218 4.51 -14.07 14.31
C TYR A 218 5.21 -13.81 12.98
N THR A 219 5.06 -12.61 12.43
CA THR A 219 5.66 -12.19 11.15
C THR A 219 7.20 -12.14 11.24
N HIS A 220 7.72 -11.72 12.39
CA HIS A 220 9.16 -11.61 12.63
C HIS A 220 9.83 -13.00 12.84
N LEU A 221 9.11 -13.96 13.45
CA LEU A 221 9.64 -15.29 13.79
C LEU A 221 9.52 -16.32 12.65
N THR A 222 8.62 -16.11 11.69
CA THR A 222 8.37 -17.08 10.61
C THR A 222 9.27 -16.88 9.39
N LEU A 223 10.20 -15.91 9.40
CA LEU A 223 11.25 -15.88 8.40
C LEU A 223 12.22 -17.03 8.65
N PRO A 224 12.51 -17.86 7.63
CA PRO A 224 13.52 -18.91 7.77
C PRO A 224 14.85 -18.25 8.11
N THR A 225 15.23 -18.35 9.37
CA THR A 225 16.61 -18.12 9.78
C THR A 225 17.44 -19.26 9.20
N LYS A 226 18.28 -18.95 8.23
CA LYS A 226 19.38 -19.85 7.87
C LYS A 226 20.48 -19.73 8.88
#